data_d9716e32538c8d10cf214e7586881cae
#
_entry.id   d9716e32538c8d10cf214e7586881cae
#
_cell.length_a   1.000
_cell.length_b   1.000
_cell.length_c   1.000
_cell.angle_alpha   90.00
_cell.angle_beta   90.00
_cell.angle_gamma   90.00
#
_symmetry.space_group_name_H-M   'P 1'
#
loop_
_entity.id
_entity.type
_entity.pdbx_description
1 polymer ?
#
loop_
_entity_poly.entity_id
_entity_poly.type
_entity_poly.pdbx_seq_one_letter_code
_entity_poly.pdbx_strand_id
1 'polypeptide(L)'
;MKILAIADTEERCLWECFRKERFEGVDLILSAGDLDPDYLEFLVTVINKPLIYVRGNHDDRYARHAPGGCICVEDSVYTYRGIRIAGLGGSMRYRDGANMYTEREMSKRMRKLSRKVRMVGGCDILLTHAPAAGIGDLDDLPHRGFECFNTALESWGADYMVHGLSLIHI
;
A
#
# COMPACT_ATOMS: atom_id res chain seq x y z
N MET A 1 -10.50 13.01 9.11
CA MET A 1 -9.87 11.72 9.46
C MET A 1 -8.37 11.88 9.33
N LYS A 2 -7.60 11.43 10.31
CA LYS A 2 -6.13 11.45 10.30
C LYS A 2 -5.61 10.06 9.95
N ILE A 3 -4.81 9.96 8.90
CA ILE A 3 -4.25 8.70 8.40
C ILE A 3 -2.74 8.72 8.64
N LEU A 4 -2.21 7.63 9.18
CA LEU A 4 -0.78 7.36 9.25
C LEU A 4 -0.42 6.48 8.05
N ALA A 5 0.45 6.95 7.15
CA ALA A 5 0.99 6.18 6.05
C ALA A 5 2.43 5.75 6.37
N ILE A 6 2.76 4.47 6.10
CA ILE A 6 4.07 3.86 6.35
C ILE A 6 4.45 2.95 5.18
N ALA A 7 5.74 2.88 4.85
CA ALA A 7 6.30 1.99 3.83
C ALA A 7 7.82 1.84 3.99
N ASP A 8 8.37 0.77 3.45
CA ASP A 8 9.79 0.50 3.17
C ASP A 8 10.73 0.50 4.38
N THR A 9 10.54 1.39 5.33
CA THR A 9 11.42 1.54 6.49
C THR A 9 10.63 1.52 7.80
N GLU A 10 11.09 0.70 8.72
CA GLU A 10 10.57 0.65 10.08
C GLU A 10 11.08 1.83 10.88
N GLU A 11 10.25 2.82 11.10
CA GLU A 11 10.62 4.00 11.84
C GLU A 11 10.84 3.70 13.33
N ARG A 12 12.08 3.82 13.81
CA ARG A 12 12.45 3.55 15.20
C ARG A 12 11.61 4.32 16.21
N CYS A 13 11.18 5.50 15.87
CA CYS A 13 10.34 6.33 16.73
C CYS A 13 8.91 5.79 16.89
N LEU A 14 8.47 4.90 16.00
CA LEU A 14 7.15 4.25 16.05
C LEU A 14 7.20 2.88 16.73
N TRP A 15 8.38 2.30 16.83
CA TRP A 15 8.63 0.95 17.36
C TRP A 15 9.44 1.00 18.68
N GLU A 16 10.75 1.30 18.60
CA GLU A 16 11.65 1.25 19.77
C GLU A 16 11.42 2.39 20.78
N CYS A 17 11.06 3.57 20.28
CA CYS A 17 10.80 4.78 21.06
C CYS A 17 9.32 5.16 21.05
N PHE A 18 8.46 4.14 21.15
CA PHE A 18 7.01 4.33 21.09
C PHE A 18 6.52 5.33 22.13
N ARG A 19 5.72 6.30 21.68
CA ARG A 19 5.00 7.26 22.53
C ARG A 19 3.57 7.38 22.02
N LYS A 20 2.61 6.97 22.83
CA LYS A 20 1.19 6.94 22.45
C LYS A 20 0.65 8.29 22.00
N GLU A 21 1.17 9.36 22.57
CA GLU A 21 0.76 10.75 22.29
C GLU A 21 1.00 11.15 20.83
N ARG A 22 1.99 10.54 20.15
CA ARG A 22 2.28 10.78 18.73
C ARG A 22 1.15 10.33 17.81
N PHE A 23 0.38 9.35 18.25
CA PHE A 23 -0.72 8.75 17.48
C PHE A 23 -2.08 9.34 17.83
N GLU A 24 -2.09 10.40 18.64
CA GLU A 24 -3.32 11.05 19.04
C GLU A 24 -4.09 11.58 17.82
N GLY A 25 -5.35 11.19 17.74
CA GLY A 25 -6.22 11.52 16.61
C GLY A 25 -6.01 10.68 15.34
N VAL A 26 -5.06 9.71 15.32
CA VAL A 26 -4.96 8.75 14.21
C VAL A 26 -6.21 7.87 14.17
N ASP A 27 -6.85 7.80 13.02
CA ASP A 27 -8.07 7.01 12.78
C ASP A 27 -7.78 5.71 12.02
N LEU A 28 -6.74 5.71 11.17
CA LEU A 28 -6.42 4.64 10.23
C LEU A 28 -4.93 4.60 9.96
N ILE A 29 -4.38 3.39 9.75
CA ILE A 29 -3.00 3.17 9.31
C ILE A 29 -3.04 2.53 7.92
N LEU A 30 -2.26 3.06 6.98
CA LEU A 30 -2.05 2.50 5.66
C LEU A 30 -0.58 2.09 5.52
N SER A 31 -0.34 0.82 5.19
CA SER A 31 0.99 0.30 4.89
C SER A 31 1.11 -0.01 3.41
N ALA A 32 2.04 0.66 2.75
CA ALA A 32 2.31 0.48 1.34
C ALA A 32 3.37 -0.61 1.04
N GLY A 33 3.66 -1.50 2.00
CA GLY A 33 4.51 -2.68 1.82
C GLY A 33 5.95 -2.54 2.28
N ASP A 34 6.70 -3.63 2.16
CA ASP A 34 8.12 -3.80 2.52
C ASP A 34 8.43 -3.49 3.99
N LEU A 35 7.56 -3.94 4.89
CA LEU A 35 7.70 -3.82 6.35
C LEU A 35 7.66 -5.19 7.01
N ASP A 36 8.27 -5.34 8.19
CA ASP A 36 8.20 -6.57 8.96
C ASP A 36 6.76 -6.83 9.46
N PRO A 37 6.22 -8.07 9.34
CA PRO A 37 4.90 -8.38 9.89
C PRO A 37 4.80 -8.09 11.39
N ASP A 38 5.85 -8.37 12.17
CA ASP A 38 5.85 -8.10 13.62
C ASP A 38 5.76 -6.60 13.93
N TYR A 39 6.36 -5.75 13.07
CA TYR A 39 6.23 -4.30 13.17
C TYR A 39 4.79 -3.84 12.94
N LEU A 40 4.11 -4.39 11.92
CA LEU A 40 2.71 -4.07 11.66
C LEU A 40 1.78 -4.57 12.78
N GLU A 41 2.04 -5.78 13.32
CA GLU A 41 1.31 -6.34 14.46
C GLU A 41 1.47 -5.49 15.72
N PHE A 42 2.69 -5.01 15.97
CA PHE A 42 2.95 -4.08 17.05
C PHE A 42 2.12 -2.80 16.88
N LEU A 43 2.20 -2.15 15.72
CA LEU A 43 1.50 -0.89 15.48
C LEU A 43 -0.02 -1.03 15.61
N VAL A 44 -0.63 -2.06 15.00
CA VAL A 44 -2.08 -2.26 15.09
C VAL A 44 -2.52 -2.50 16.52
N THR A 45 -1.69 -3.17 17.33
CA THR A 45 -1.95 -3.46 18.73
C THR A 45 -1.86 -2.22 19.62
N VAL A 46 -0.75 -1.47 19.52
CA VAL A 46 -0.49 -0.35 20.43
C VAL A 46 -1.29 0.90 20.09
N ILE A 47 -1.51 1.16 18.80
CA ILE A 47 -2.33 2.29 18.34
C ILE A 47 -3.82 1.96 18.46
N ASN A 48 -4.17 0.68 18.39
CA ASN A 48 -5.55 0.18 18.44
C ASN A 48 -6.46 0.84 17.40
N LYS A 49 -5.96 0.89 16.15
CA LYS A 49 -6.68 1.40 14.97
C LYS A 49 -6.53 0.40 13.83
N PRO A 50 -7.50 0.33 12.91
CA PRO A 50 -7.36 -0.52 11.73
C PRO A 50 -6.07 -0.20 10.97
N LEU A 51 -5.35 -1.25 10.57
CA LEU A 51 -4.20 -1.18 9.70
C LEU A 51 -4.53 -1.94 8.42
N ILE A 52 -4.49 -1.23 7.30
CA ILE A 52 -4.76 -1.76 5.97
C ILE A 52 -3.44 -1.79 5.21
N TYR A 53 -3.12 -2.90 4.57
CA TYR A 53 -1.85 -3.03 3.86
C TYR A 53 -1.97 -3.66 2.47
N VAL A 54 -0.98 -3.36 1.63
CA VAL A 54 -0.60 -4.12 0.45
C VAL A 54 0.80 -4.67 0.64
N ARG A 55 1.19 -5.66 -0.17
CA ARG A 55 2.54 -6.24 -0.14
C ARG A 55 3.50 -5.43 -0.99
N GLY A 56 4.71 -5.26 -0.49
CA GLY A 56 5.85 -4.83 -1.29
C GLY A 56 6.55 -6.00 -1.98
N ASN A 57 7.61 -5.70 -2.71
CA ASN A 57 8.36 -6.72 -3.44
C ASN A 57 9.27 -7.59 -2.56
N HIS A 58 9.51 -7.20 -1.32
CA HIS A 58 10.28 -7.97 -0.33
C HIS A 58 9.40 -8.70 0.70
N ASP A 59 8.07 -8.63 0.57
CA ASP A 59 7.13 -9.23 1.51
C ASP A 59 6.80 -10.71 1.23
N ASP A 60 7.73 -11.47 0.63
CA ASP A 60 7.57 -12.89 0.35
C ASP A 60 7.28 -13.71 1.63
N ARG A 61 7.80 -13.25 2.77
CA ARG A 61 7.54 -13.85 4.09
C ARG A 61 6.08 -13.82 4.51
N TYR A 62 5.28 -12.89 4.01
CA TYR A 62 3.85 -12.81 4.31
C TYR A 62 3.05 -14.03 3.80
N ALA A 63 3.61 -14.83 2.89
CA ALA A 63 3.02 -16.10 2.48
C ALA A 63 3.02 -17.13 3.62
N ARG A 64 3.96 -17.01 4.59
CA ARG A 64 4.08 -17.90 5.75
C ARG A 64 3.61 -17.24 7.04
N HIS A 65 3.86 -15.96 7.18
CA HIS A 65 3.50 -15.15 8.34
C HIS A 65 2.96 -13.80 7.84
N ALA A 66 1.67 -13.75 7.58
CA ALA A 66 0.98 -12.48 7.30
C ALA A 66 0.78 -11.72 8.60
N PRO A 67 0.85 -10.37 8.60
CA PRO A 67 0.69 -9.57 9.82
C PRO A 67 -0.70 -9.76 10.44
N GLY A 68 -0.72 -10.30 11.66
CA GLY A 68 -1.94 -10.56 12.43
C GLY A 68 -2.65 -9.27 12.85
N GLY A 69 -3.99 -9.31 12.86
CA GLY A 69 -4.81 -8.13 13.18
C GLY A 69 -4.85 -7.04 12.11
N CYS A 70 -4.10 -7.19 11.00
CA CYS A 70 -4.06 -6.27 9.88
C CYS A 70 -4.96 -6.72 8.73
N ILE A 71 -5.41 -5.78 7.89
CA ILE A 71 -6.33 -6.02 6.78
C ILE A 71 -5.57 -5.97 5.46
N CYS A 72 -5.44 -7.11 4.78
CA CYS A 72 -4.88 -7.15 3.44
C CYS A 72 -5.91 -6.65 2.41
N VAL A 73 -5.58 -5.60 1.67
CA VAL A 73 -6.45 -5.07 0.62
C VAL A 73 -5.96 -5.44 -0.79
N GLU A 74 -5.02 -6.35 -0.89
CA GLU A 74 -4.47 -6.83 -2.16
C GLU A 74 -5.57 -7.27 -3.14
N ASP A 75 -5.54 -6.73 -4.38
CA ASP A 75 -6.54 -7.02 -5.43
C ASP A 75 -8.01 -6.85 -4.97
N SER A 76 -8.25 -5.96 -4.01
CA SER A 76 -9.52 -5.80 -3.32
C SER A 76 -9.82 -4.32 -3.03
N VAL A 77 -11.04 -4.07 -2.57
CA VAL A 77 -11.47 -2.77 -2.04
C VAL A 77 -11.97 -2.96 -0.63
N TYR A 78 -11.50 -2.13 0.27
CA TYR A 78 -11.99 -2.06 1.65
C TYR A 78 -12.60 -0.69 1.91
N THR A 79 -13.75 -0.65 2.56
CA THR A 79 -14.40 0.61 2.91
C THR A 79 -14.33 0.84 4.41
N TYR A 80 -13.70 1.93 4.81
CA TYR A 80 -13.60 2.34 6.20
C TYR A 80 -14.23 3.72 6.41
N ARG A 81 -15.28 3.79 7.23
CA ARG A 81 -16.02 5.04 7.51
C ARG A 81 -16.41 5.82 6.24
N GLY A 82 -16.83 5.10 5.20
CA GLY A 82 -17.24 5.69 3.93
C GLY A 82 -16.10 5.94 2.94
N ILE A 83 -14.83 5.79 3.33
CA ILE A 83 -13.66 5.92 2.44
C ILE A 83 -13.34 4.58 1.82
N ARG A 84 -13.30 4.52 0.51
CA ARG A 84 -13.05 3.34 -0.32
C ARG A 84 -11.57 3.28 -0.67
N ILE A 85 -10.89 2.23 -0.22
CA ILE A 85 -9.44 2.02 -0.39
C ILE A 85 -9.27 0.81 -1.29
N ALA A 86 -8.70 1.01 -2.49
CA ALA A 86 -8.36 -0.06 -3.41
C ALA A 86 -6.86 -0.36 -3.32
N GLY A 87 -6.47 -1.65 -3.32
CA GLY A 87 -5.09 -2.06 -3.11
C GLY A 87 -4.49 -2.86 -4.27
N LEU A 88 -3.25 -2.50 -4.68
CA LEU A 88 -2.41 -3.20 -5.64
C LEU A 88 -0.95 -3.16 -5.21
N GLY A 89 -0.47 -4.21 -4.58
CA GLY A 89 0.92 -4.31 -4.14
C GLY A 89 1.88 -4.84 -5.21
N GLY A 90 3.16 -4.86 -4.85
CA GLY A 90 4.29 -5.32 -5.66
C GLY A 90 4.91 -4.22 -6.51
N SER A 91 6.06 -4.54 -7.11
CA SER A 91 6.86 -3.61 -7.92
C SER A 91 7.00 -4.08 -9.38
N MET A 92 7.59 -3.22 -10.22
CA MET A 92 8.05 -3.60 -11.55
C MET A 92 9.06 -4.76 -11.43
N ARG A 93 8.95 -5.73 -12.34
CA ARG A 93 9.83 -6.91 -12.34
C ARG A 93 11.24 -6.53 -12.81
N TYR A 94 12.21 -6.62 -11.92
CA TYR A 94 13.63 -6.48 -12.21
C TYR A 94 14.42 -7.79 -11.96
N ARG A 95 13.79 -8.77 -11.33
CA ARG A 95 14.28 -10.14 -11.09
C ARG A 95 13.10 -11.11 -10.96
N ASP A 96 13.38 -12.39 -10.82
CA ASP A 96 12.32 -13.35 -10.45
C ASP A 96 11.98 -13.19 -8.97
N GLY A 97 10.70 -12.97 -8.69
CA GLY A 97 10.18 -12.77 -7.34
C GLY A 97 8.65 -12.81 -7.31
N ALA A 98 8.08 -13.18 -6.17
CA ALA A 98 6.64 -13.42 -6.05
C ALA A 98 5.78 -12.17 -6.22
N ASN A 99 6.25 -11.02 -5.73
CA ASN A 99 5.51 -9.75 -5.75
C ASN A 99 6.08 -8.77 -6.79
N MET A 100 6.59 -9.30 -7.91
CA MET A 100 7.15 -8.52 -9.00
C MET A 100 6.39 -8.79 -10.30
N TYR A 101 5.94 -7.74 -10.96
CA TYR A 101 5.02 -7.82 -12.09
C TYR A 101 5.55 -7.06 -13.30
N THR A 102 5.28 -7.57 -14.49
CA THR A 102 5.39 -6.78 -15.72
C THR A 102 4.20 -5.81 -15.81
N GLU A 103 4.31 -4.75 -16.59
CA GLU A 103 3.19 -3.84 -16.88
C GLU A 103 1.93 -4.59 -17.33
N ARG A 104 2.10 -5.61 -18.18
CA ARG A 104 0.99 -6.45 -18.67
C ARG A 104 0.28 -7.23 -17.54
N GLU A 105 1.04 -7.77 -16.60
CA GLU A 105 0.49 -8.50 -15.45
C GLU A 105 -0.22 -7.56 -14.49
N MET A 106 0.38 -6.42 -14.18
CA MET A 106 -0.23 -5.41 -13.33
C MET A 106 -1.50 -4.83 -13.97
N SER A 107 -1.49 -4.56 -15.27
CA SER A 107 -2.69 -4.14 -16.01
C SER A 107 -3.82 -5.18 -15.96
N LYS A 108 -3.50 -6.49 -15.93
CA LYS A 108 -4.52 -7.54 -15.75
C LYS A 108 -5.12 -7.51 -14.34
N ARG A 109 -4.28 -7.32 -13.30
CA ARG A 109 -4.72 -7.18 -11.91
C ARG A 109 -5.62 -5.96 -11.77
N MET A 110 -5.16 -4.80 -12.26
CA MET A 110 -5.90 -3.53 -12.25
C MET A 110 -7.28 -3.67 -12.91
N ARG A 111 -7.36 -4.31 -14.10
CA ARG A 111 -8.64 -4.55 -14.78
C ARG A 111 -9.62 -5.43 -13.99
N LYS A 112 -9.10 -6.42 -13.25
CA LYS A 112 -9.93 -7.24 -12.35
C LYS A 112 -10.44 -6.40 -11.18
N LEU A 113 -9.55 -5.61 -10.58
CA LEU A 113 -9.89 -4.74 -9.47
C LEU A 113 -10.88 -3.64 -9.88
N SER A 114 -10.80 -3.12 -11.11
CA SER A 114 -11.73 -2.11 -11.66
C SER A 114 -13.20 -2.52 -11.55
N ARG A 115 -13.48 -3.82 -11.66
CA ARG A 115 -14.87 -4.33 -11.50
C ARG A 115 -15.35 -4.15 -10.06
N LYS A 116 -14.46 -4.46 -9.08
CA LYS A 116 -14.79 -4.31 -7.65
C LYS A 116 -14.93 -2.83 -7.27
N VAL A 117 -14.03 -1.98 -7.78
CA VAL A 117 -14.09 -0.52 -7.59
C VAL A 117 -15.43 0.03 -8.13
N ARG A 118 -15.84 -0.39 -9.31
CA ARG A 118 -17.11 0.05 -9.92
C ARG A 118 -18.31 -0.41 -9.09
N MET A 119 -18.28 -1.62 -8.54
CA MET A 119 -19.36 -2.15 -7.70
C MET A 119 -19.58 -1.35 -6.42
N VAL A 120 -18.54 -0.74 -5.86
CA VAL A 120 -18.62 0.10 -4.66
C VAL A 120 -18.74 1.58 -4.96
N GLY A 121 -18.85 1.96 -6.25
CA GLY A 121 -19.07 3.34 -6.68
C GLY A 121 -17.83 4.21 -6.78
N GLY A 122 -16.62 3.62 -6.90
CA GLY A 122 -15.36 4.36 -7.09
C GLY A 122 -14.29 3.98 -6.07
N CYS A 123 -13.22 4.79 -6.04
CA CYS A 123 -12.07 4.64 -5.13
C CYS A 123 -11.69 6.02 -4.62
N ASP A 124 -11.52 6.20 -3.33
CA ASP A 124 -11.08 7.47 -2.75
C ASP A 124 -9.56 7.46 -2.51
N ILE A 125 -9.00 6.29 -2.14
CA ILE A 125 -7.57 6.10 -1.94
C ILE A 125 -7.11 4.87 -2.73
N LEU A 126 -6.14 5.05 -3.62
CA LEU A 126 -5.40 3.98 -4.25
C LEU A 126 -4.14 3.69 -3.42
N LEU A 127 -4.11 2.54 -2.74
CA LEU A 127 -2.97 2.07 -1.96
C LEU A 127 -2.15 1.09 -2.80
N THR A 128 -0.90 1.44 -3.10
CA THR A 128 0.00 0.61 -3.90
C THR A 128 1.37 0.51 -3.23
N HIS A 129 2.21 -0.41 -3.68
CA HIS A 129 3.62 -0.39 -3.31
C HIS A 129 4.43 0.42 -4.32
N ALA A 130 4.30 0.13 -5.62
CA ALA A 130 4.95 0.93 -6.66
C ALA A 130 4.17 2.24 -6.94
N PRO A 131 4.85 3.32 -7.36
CA PRO A 131 4.22 4.55 -7.83
C PRO A 131 3.52 4.38 -9.19
N ALA A 132 2.79 5.41 -9.62
CA ALA A 132 2.36 5.55 -11.00
C ALA A 132 3.52 6.09 -11.86
N ALA A 133 3.59 5.67 -13.13
CA ALA A 133 4.64 6.11 -14.04
C ALA A 133 4.60 7.64 -14.22
N GLY A 134 5.74 8.28 -14.06
CA GLY A 134 5.89 9.74 -14.14
C GLY A 134 5.41 10.51 -12.90
N ILE A 135 4.96 9.80 -11.83
CA ILE A 135 4.47 10.42 -10.59
C ILE A 135 5.19 9.78 -9.40
N GLY A 136 6.31 10.39 -8.99
CA GLY A 136 7.10 9.93 -7.84
C GLY A 136 7.94 8.68 -8.09
N ASP A 137 8.03 8.22 -9.34
CA ASP A 137 8.89 7.12 -9.75
C ASP A 137 10.32 7.57 -10.10
N LEU A 138 11.23 6.60 -10.23
CA LEU A 138 12.62 6.81 -10.64
C LEU A 138 12.92 6.07 -11.93
N ASP A 139 14.05 6.42 -12.57
CA ASP A 139 14.46 5.84 -13.86
C ASP A 139 14.91 4.37 -13.76
N ASP A 140 15.31 3.91 -12.57
CA ASP A 140 15.75 2.54 -12.35
C ASP A 140 14.57 1.56 -12.24
N LEU A 141 14.77 0.34 -12.72
CA LEU A 141 13.70 -0.67 -12.81
C LEU A 141 12.96 -0.97 -11.50
N PRO A 142 13.63 -1.10 -10.32
CA PRO A 142 12.93 -1.39 -9.07
C PRO A 142 11.94 -0.30 -8.65
N HIS A 143 12.26 0.96 -8.94
CA HIS A 143 11.47 2.13 -8.52
C HIS A 143 10.60 2.71 -9.65
N ARG A 144 10.62 2.07 -10.83
CA ARG A 144 9.78 2.49 -11.95
C ARG A 144 8.31 2.26 -11.64
N GLY A 145 7.50 3.28 -11.90
CA GLY A 145 6.05 3.23 -11.77
C GLY A 145 5.36 2.44 -12.87
N PHE A 146 4.10 2.06 -12.61
CA PHE A 146 3.25 1.41 -13.61
C PHE A 146 2.40 2.42 -14.37
N GLU A 147 2.39 2.32 -15.71
CA GLU A 147 1.56 3.18 -16.57
C GLU A 147 0.06 2.94 -16.32
N CYS A 148 -0.33 1.70 -16.06
CA CYS A 148 -1.73 1.37 -15.78
C CYS A 148 -2.27 2.05 -14.51
N PHE A 149 -1.43 2.48 -13.57
CA PHE A 149 -1.89 3.22 -12.40
C PHE A 149 -2.37 4.64 -12.75
N ASN A 150 -1.79 5.28 -13.76
CA ASN A 150 -2.32 6.55 -14.29
C ASN A 150 -3.77 6.38 -14.77
N THR A 151 -4.02 5.31 -15.54
CA THR A 151 -5.39 4.97 -15.97
C THR A 151 -6.32 4.68 -14.78
N ALA A 152 -5.81 4.05 -13.71
CA ALA A 152 -6.61 3.79 -12.52
C ALA A 152 -6.96 5.10 -11.80
N LEU A 153 -6.00 6.00 -11.58
CA LEU A 153 -6.23 7.30 -10.96
C LEU A 153 -7.31 8.10 -11.70
N GLU A 154 -7.19 8.20 -13.03
CA GLU A 154 -8.16 8.92 -13.86
C GLU A 154 -9.55 8.27 -13.85
N SER A 155 -9.62 6.94 -14.04
CA SER A 155 -10.89 6.24 -14.26
C SER A 155 -11.65 5.88 -12.98
N TRP A 156 -10.97 5.75 -11.83
CA TRP A 156 -11.60 5.38 -10.56
C TRP A 156 -11.99 6.58 -9.71
N GLY A 157 -11.46 7.77 -10.05
CA GLY A 157 -11.71 9.01 -9.31
C GLY A 157 -11.03 9.01 -7.95
N ALA A 158 -9.82 8.43 -7.87
CA ALA A 158 -9.06 8.43 -6.63
C ALA A 158 -8.54 9.83 -6.31
N ASP A 159 -8.91 10.34 -5.13
CA ASP A 159 -8.41 11.63 -4.64
C ASP A 159 -6.96 11.56 -4.18
N TYR A 160 -6.53 10.39 -3.72
CA TYR A 160 -5.18 10.16 -3.19
C TYR A 160 -4.61 8.85 -3.69
N MET A 161 -3.28 8.87 -3.93
CA MET A 161 -2.47 7.67 -4.07
C MET A 161 -1.46 7.63 -2.94
N VAL A 162 -1.39 6.48 -2.25
CA VAL A 162 -0.39 6.22 -1.20
C VAL A 162 0.48 5.05 -1.67
N HIS A 163 1.79 5.28 -1.77
CA HIS A 163 2.72 4.29 -2.29
C HIS A 163 4.06 4.30 -1.52
N GLY A 164 4.82 3.23 -1.65
CA GLY A 164 6.20 3.08 -1.22
C GLY A 164 7.20 3.41 -2.33
N LEU A 165 8.41 2.86 -2.26
CA LEU A 165 9.50 2.93 -3.23
C LEU A 165 9.98 4.35 -3.59
N SER A 166 9.42 5.40 -3.02
CA SER A 166 9.68 6.79 -3.36
C SER A 166 10.25 7.60 -2.19
N LEU A 167 10.48 6.98 -1.04
CA LEU A 167 11.12 7.65 0.10
C LEU A 167 12.63 7.70 -0.10
N ILE A 168 13.08 8.51 -1.05
CA ILE A 168 14.45 8.96 -1.06
C ILE A 168 14.58 9.97 0.07
N HIS A 169 15.45 9.65 1.04
CA HIS A 169 15.85 10.63 2.02
C HIS A 169 16.48 11.82 1.29
N ILE A 170 15.76 12.91 1.25
CA ILE A 170 16.32 14.22 0.90
C ILE A 170 16.96 14.80 2.16
#